data_8911620b6d61db9d770b6e3b0caf2901
#
_entry.id   8911620b6d61db9d770b6e3b0caf2901
#
_cell.length_a   1.000
_cell.length_b   1.000
_cell.length_c   1.000
_cell.angle_alpha   90.00
_cell.angle_beta   90.00
_cell.angle_gamma   90.00
#
_symmetry.space_group_name_H-M   'P 1'
#
loop_
_entity.id
_entity.type
_entity.pdbx_description
1 polymer ?
#
loop_
_entity_poly.entity_id
_entity_poly.type
_entity_poly.pdbx_seq_one_letter_code
_entity_poly.pdbx_strand_id
1 'polypeptide(L)'
;MSGYNVVVVGATGLVGETIISILEERNFPLENMVPLASARSLGKEVSFREEKIPIVELQSFDFKGVDFCFFSAGADVSSEFVPIATKQGAIVIDNTSCFRYEDDVPLVVPEVNPDALASYTSRNIIANPNCSTIQLVVALAPIHKIAKIKRINVATYQSASGAGRRSLELLNQQIEASLDGSDGSWEQLYAFNVIPQIDEFQENSFSKEEMKLVWETQKILNDYDLLVNATAVRVPV
;
A
#
# COMPACT_ATOMS: atom_id res chain seq x y z
N MET A 1 -23.67 16.62 10.69
CA MET A 1 -23.11 15.31 11.06
C MET A 1 -21.75 15.58 11.66
N SER A 2 -21.42 15.01 12.83
CA SER A 2 -20.07 15.05 13.37
C SER A 2 -19.15 14.35 12.36
N GLY A 3 -17.99 14.92 12.08
CA GLY A 3 -16.98 14.29 11.23
C GLY A 3 -16.29 13.11 11.93
N TYR A 4 -15.36 12.46 11.22
CA TYR A 4 -14.56 11.35 11.74
C TYR A 4 -13.18 11.83 12.18
N ASN A 5 -12.66 11.23 13.25
CA ASN A 5 -11.27 11.37 13.66
C ASN A 5 -10.42 10.37 12.89
N VAL A 6 -9.56 10.85 12.01
CA VAL A 6 -8.74 10.02 11.11
C VAL A 6 -7.27 10.17 11.41
N VAL A 7 -6.57 9.07 11.39
CA VAL A 7 -5.11 9.00 11.55
C VAL A 7 -4.49 8.40 10.29
N VAL A 8 -3.38 8.99 9.83
CA VAL A 8 -2.57 8.46 8.73
C VAL A 8 -1.18 8.14 9.24
N VAL A 9 -0.86 6.85 9.35
CA VAL A 9 0.47 6.34 9.77
C VAL A 9 1.35 6.18 8.54
N GLY A 10 2.54 6.79 8.58
CA GLY A 10 3.41 6.91 7.42
C GLY A 10 3.09 8.13 6.55
N ALA A 11 2.54 9.18 7.17
CA ALA A 11 2.03 10.38 6.49
C ALA A 11 3.06 11.13 5.63
N THR A 12 4.37 10.97 5.89
CA THR A 12 5.46 11.57 5.11
C THR A 12 5.95 10.70 3.95
N GLY A 13 5.38 9.51 3.76
CA GLY A 13 5.66 8.63 2.63
C GLY A 13 4.77 8.97 1.42
N LEU A 14 5.16 8.50 0.22
CA LEU A 14 4.39 8.76 -1.01
C LEU A 14 2.92 8.32 -0.90
N VAL A 15 2.69 7.13 -0.34
CA VAL A 15 1.32 6.61 -0.15
C VAL A 15 0.56 7.41 0.90
N GLY A 16 1.18 7.74 2.03
CA GLY A 16 0.54 8.53 3.09
C GLY A 16 0.13 9.92 2.61
N GLU A 17 1.01 10.61 1.88
CA GLU A 17 0.70 11.90 1.25
C GLU A 17 -0.47 11.77 0.26
N THR A 18 -0.48 10.70 -0.56
CA THR A 18 -1.57 10.44 -1.51
C THR A 18 -2.89 10.17 -0.79
N ILE A 19 -2.89 9.40 0.30
CA ILE A 19 -4.11 9.18 1.12
C ILE A 19 -4.65 10.51 1.63
N ILE A 20 -3.81 11.37 2.17
CA ILE A 20 -4.20 12.69 2.68
C ILE A 20 -4.80 13.54 1.56
N SER A 21 -4.15 13.59 0.39
CA SER A 21 -4.65 14.31 -0.78
C SER A 21 -6.02 13.80 -1.26
N ILE A 22 -6.23 12.47 -1.27
CA ILE A 22 -7.51 11.87 -1.69
C ILE A 22 -8.62 12.15 -0.67
N LEU A 23 -8.31 12.14 0.63
CA LEU A 23 -9.29 12.51 1.67
C LEU A 23 -9.76 13.96 1.49
N GLU A 24 -8.85 14.86 1.12
CA GLU A 24 -9.17 16.25 0.80
C GLU A 24 -10.00 16.37 -0.49
N GLU A 25 -9.52 15.79 -1.60
CA GLU A 25 -10.20 15.82 -2.91
C GLU A 25 -11.64 15.29 -2.83
N ARG A 26 -11.84 14.21 -2.08
CA ARG A 26 -13.16 13.60 -1.89
C ARG A 26 -14.03 14.29 -0.85
N ASN A 27 -13.55 15.36 -0.24
CA ASN A 27 -14.26 16.05 0.85
C ASN A 27 -14.73 15.08 1.93
N PHE A 28 -13.87 14.11 2.30
CA PHE A 28 -14.21 13.14 3.32
C PHE A 28 -14.64 13.86 4.62
N PRO A 29 -15.72 13.42 5.30
CA PRO A 29 -16.28 14.13 6.45
C PRO A 29 -15.37 13.96 7.68
N LEU A 30 -14.29 14.72 7.71
CA LEU A 30 -13.30 14.74 8.80
C LEU A 30 -13.66 15.79 9.84
N GLU A 31 -13.58 15.41 11.11
CA GLU A 31 -13.51 16.31 12.25
C GLU A 31 -12.05 16.67 12.56
N ASN A 32 -11.20 15.63 12.67
CA ASN A 32 -9.77 15.82 12.87
C ASN A 32 -8.97 14.84 11.99
N MET A 33 -7.80 15.29 11.53
CA MET A 33 -6.81 14.45 10.84
C MET A 33 -5.46 14.58 11.54
N VAL A 34 -4.88 13.44 11.96
CA VAL A 34 -3.58 13.40 12.62
C VAL A 34 -2.58 12.63 11.76
N PRO A 35 -1.55 13.30 11.23
CA PRO A 35 -0.50 12.65 10.47
C PRO A 35 0.58 12.09 11.40
N LEU A 36 0.75 10.77 11.41
CA LEU A 36 1.74 10.07 12.22
C LEU A 36 2.93 9.61 11.39
N ALA A 37 4.13 9.75 11.98
CA ALA A 37 5.35 9.19 11.42
C ALA A 37 6.36 8.85 12.53
N SER A 38 7.55 8.36 12.16
CA SER A 38 8.65 8.12 13.10
C SER A 38 9.26 9.42 13.60
N ALA A 39 10.00 9.38 14.72
CA ALA A 39 10.73 10.50 15.30
C ALA A 39 11.61 11.28 14.29
N ARG A 40 12.12 10.59 13.23
CA ARG A 40 12.91 11.22 12.15
C ARG A 40 12.14 12.26 11.33
N SER A 41 10.81 12.22 11.40
CA SER A 41 9.94 13.14 10.66
C SER A 41 9.38 14.26 11.54
N LEU A 42 9.72 14.31 12.82
CA LEU A 42 9.32 15.41 13.70
C LEU A 42 9.84 16.75 13.16
N GLY A 43 9.02 17.79 13.29
CA GLY A 43 9.28 19.13 12.73
C GLY A 43 8.89 19.28 11.26
N LYS A 44 8.48 18.21 10.58
CA LYS A 44 7.82 18.30 9.26
C LYS A 44 6.33 18.52 9.42
N GLU A 45 5.70 18.98 8.34
CA GLU A 45 4.26 19.23 8.27
C GLU A 45 3.70 18.57 7.00
N VAL A 46 2.43 18.23 7.03
CA VAL A 46 1.64 17.88 5.84
C VAL A 46 0.62 18.96 5.55
N SER A 47 0.32 19.18 4.28
CA SER A 47 -0.73 20.14 3.88
C SER A 47 -2.06 19.41 3.77
N PHE A 48 -3.12 19.97 4.35
CA PHE A 48 -4.48 19.47 4.26
C PHE A 48 -5.46 20.65 4.38
N ARG A 49 -6.37 20.84 3.40
CA ARG A 49 -7.35 21.94 3.35
C ARG A 49 -6.72 23.32 3.57
N GLU A 50 -5.61 23.59 2.88
CA GLU A 50 -4.82 24.82 2.98
C GLU A 50 -4.13 25.06 4.35
N GLU A 51 -4.31 24.16 5.30
CA GLU A 51 -3.64 24.17 6.60
C GLU A 51 -2.39 23.30 6.58
N LYS A 52 -1.40 23.68 7.40
CA LYS A 52 -0.22 22.86 7.67
C LYS A 52 -0.38 22.17 9.00
N ILE A 53 -0.43 20.85 8.96
CA ILE A 53 -0.60 20.01 10.14
C ILE A 53 0.75 19.40 10.51
N PRO A 54 1.25 19.63 11.73
CA PRO A 54 2.53 19.08 12.16
C PRO A 54 2.45 17.56 12.29
N ILE A 55 3.57 16.89 11.95
CA ILE A 55 3.73 15.46 12.18
C ILE A 55 3.80 15.17 13.68
N VAL A 56 3.03 14.16 14.09
CA VAL A 56 3.05 13.62 15.46
C VAL A 56 3.80 12.30 15.46
N GLU A 57 4.51 12.02 16.55
CA GLU A 57 5.26 10.78 16.70
C GLU A 57 4.34 9.59 16.96
N LEU A 58 4.49 8.53 16.16
CA LEU A 58 3.69 7.31 16.28
C LEU A 58 3.91 6.59 17.62
N GLN A 59 5.17 6.52 18.09
CA GLN A 59 5.56 5.69 19.24
C GLN A 59 4.83 6.08 20.54
N SER A 60 4.48 7.34 20.69
CA SER A 60 3.82 7.89 21.90
C SER A 60 2.35 8.23 21.69
N PHE A 61 1.79 7.88 20.52
CA PHE A 61 0.42 8.27 20.17
C PHE A 61 -0.64 7.38 20.83
N ASP A 62 -1.65 8.01 21.44
CA ASP A 62 -2.84 7.33 21.98
C ASP A 62 -3.97 7.31 20.92
N PHE A 63 -4.37 6.12 20.48
CA PHE A 63 -5.41 5.95 19.47
C PHE A 63 -6.84 6.07 20.00
N LYS A 64 -7.02 6.40 21.27
CA LYS A 64 -8.34 6.52 21.88
C LYS A 64 -9.15 7.63 21.20
N GLY A 65 -10.38 7.29 20.78
CA GLY A 65 -11.28 8.22 20.09
C GLY A 65 -11.00 8.42 18.61
N VAL A 66 -10.09 7.61 18.03
CA VAL A 66 -9.85 7.56 16.59
C VAL A 66 -10.87 6.62 15.95
N ASP A 67 -11.53 7.09 14.87
CA ASP A 67 -12.50 6.28 14.13
C ASP A 67 -11.80 5.42 13.07
N PHE A 68 -10.92 6.02 12.26
CA PHE A 68 -10.22 5.35 11.18
C PHE A 68 -8.71 5.59 11.23
N CYS A 69 -7.94 4.53 11.02
CA CYS A 69 -6.49 4.58 10.85
C CYS A 69 -6.08 4.02 9.49
N PHE A 70 -5.35 4.80 8.70
CA PHE A 70 -4.68 4.33 7.49
C PHE A 70 -3.23 4.01 7.80
N PHE A 71 -2.79 2.78 7.56
CA PHE A 71 -1.41 2.35 7.78
C PHE A 71 -0.68 2.19 6.44
N SER A 72 0.46 2.88 6.29
CA SER A 72 1.32 2.84 5.09
C SER A 72 2.82 2.93 5.40
N ALA A 73 3.23 2.56 6.63
CA ALA A 73 4.60 2.72 7.10
C ALA A 73 5.45 1.43 7.07
N GLY A 74 4.96 0.38 6.41
CA GLY A 74 5.62 -0.93 6.32
C GLY A 74 5.02 -1.98 7.26
N ALA A 75 5.26 -3.27 6.94
CA ALA A 75 4.62 -4.40 7.62
C ALA A 75 5.01 -4.50 9.10
N ASP A 76 6.26 -4.19 9.45
CA ASP A 76 6.73 -4.23 10.84
C ASP A 76 5.97 -3.23 11.71
N VAL A 77 5.78 -2.00 11.21
CA VAL A 77 5.00 -0.97 11.89
C VAL A 77 3.54 -1.39 12.03
N SER A 78 2.94 -1.98 10.99
CA SER A 78 1.58 -2.49 11.07
C SER A 78 1.46 -3.64 12.09
N SER A 79 2.41 -4.56 12.10
CA SER A 79 2.43 -5.66 13.07
C SER A 79 2.46 -5.19 14.52
N GLU A 80 3.17 -4.11 14.81
CA GLU A 80 3.31 -3.55 16.16
C GLU A 80 2.08 -2.70 16.55
N PHE A 81 1.67 -1.74 15.69
CA PHE A 81 0.73 -0.70 16.08
C PHE A 81 -0.73 -0.95 15.70
N VAL A 82 -1.02 -1.77 14.68
CA VAL A 82 -2.41 -2.07 14.31
C VAL A 82 -3.17 -2.76 15.45
N PRO A 83 -2.60 -3.77 16.16
CA PRO A 83 -3.28 -4.37 17.31
C PRO A 83 -3.54 -3.37 18.45
N ILE A 84 -2.69 -2.35 18.60
CA ILE A 84 -2.87 -1.29 19.60
C ILE A 84 -4.05 -0.39 19.20
N ALA A 85 -4.08 0.06 17.96
CA ALA A 85 -5.14 0.92 17.43
C ALA A 85 -6.52 0.23 17.48
N THR A 86 -6.61 -1.02 17.03
CA THR A 86 -7.89 -1.77 17.02
C THR A 86 -8.38 -2.08 18.43
N LYS A 87 -7.48 -2.39 19.37
CA LYS A 87 -7.84 -2.59 20.77
C LYS A 87 -8.42 -1.33 21.43
N GLN A 88 -8.05 -0.15 20.94
CA GLN A 88 -8.58 1.14 21.40
C GLN A 88 -9.84 1.57 20.64
N GLY A 89 -10.33 0.75 19.70
CA GLY A 89 -11.61 0.92 19.02
C GLY A 89 -11.53 1.46 17.61
N ALA A 90 -10.34 1.79 17.10
CA ALA A 90 -10.17 2.28 15.75
C ALA A 90 -10.40 1.17 14.71
N ILE A 91 -10.98 1.53 13.57
CA ILE A 91 -11.00 0.68 12.37
C ILE A 91 -9.75 0.97 11.56
N VAL A 92 -8.96 -0.05 11.30
CA VAL A 92 -7.71 0.08 10.57
C VAL A 92 -7.88 -0.35 9.12
N ILE A 93 -7.44 0.51 8.19
CA ILE A 93 -7.24 0.20 6.78
C ILE A 93 -5.73 0.06 6.56
N ASP A 94 -5.26 -1.18 6.44
CA ASP A 94 -3.82 -1.47 6.32
C ASP A 94 -3.41 -1.63 4.86
N ASN A 95 -2.59 -0.70 4.38
CA ASN A 95 -2.04 -0.75 3.02
C ASN A 95 -0.75 -1.58 2.94
N THR A 96 -0.25 -2.10 4.06
CA THR A 96 0.94 -2.96 4.07
C THR A 96 0.62 -4.41 3.74
N SER A 97 1.61 -5.27 3.66
CA SER A 97 1.38 -6.69 3.42
C SER A 97 1.12 -7.49 4.69
N CYS A 98 1.08 -6.84 5.87
CA CYS A 98 1.09 -7.52 7.17
C CYS A 98 -0.08 -8.48 7.36
N PHE A 99 -1.29 -8.04 7.05
CA PHE A 99 -2.53 -8.78 7.36
C PHE A 99 -3.24 -9.38 6.15
N ARG A 100 -2.67 -9.25 4.94
CA ARG A 100 -3.35 -9.67 3.69
C ARG A 100 -3.68 -11.14 3.62
N TYR A 101 -2.88 -11.97 4.29
CA TYR A 101 -2.99 -13.44 4.22
C TYR A 101 -3.70 -14.07 5.43
N GLU A 102 -4.06 -13.26 6.42
CA GLU A 102 -4.82 -13.70 7.58
C GLU A 102 -6.26 -14.04 7.16
N ASP A 103 -6.76 -15.21 7.56
CA ASP A 103 -8.09 -15.70 7.16
C ASP A 103 -9.23 -14.87 7.77
N ASP A 104 -8.99 -14.31 8.95
CA ASP A 104 -9.94 -13.49 9.71
C ASP A 104 -9.84 -11.99 9.41
N VAL A 105 -9.02 -11.60 8.41
CA VAL A 105 -8.91 -10.23 7.92
C VAL A 105 -9.36 -10.16 6.45
N PRO A 106 -10.39 -9.37 6.12
CA PRO A 106 -10.81 -9.19 4.74
C PRO A 106 -9.77 -8.44 3.91
N LEU A 107 -9.46 -9.00 2.75
CA LEU A 107 -8.65 -8.36 1.71
C LEU A 107 -9.61 -7.77 0.67
N VAL A 108 -9.69 -6.43 0.59
CA VAL A 108 -10.82 -5.76 -0.08
C VAL A 108 -10.36 -4.89 -1.25
N VAL A 109 -11.03 -5.10 -2.38
CA VAL A 109 -11.10 -4.15 -3.50
C VAL A 109 -12.57 -3.79 -3.68
N PRO A 110 -13.00 -2.56 -3.32
CA PRO A 110 -14.42 -2.20 -3.27
C PRO A 110 -15.20 -2.45 -4.56
N GLU A 111 -14.54 -2.32 -5.71
CA GLU A 111 -15.12 -2.55 -7.04
C GLU A 111 -15.31 -4.04 -7.37
N VAL A 112 -14.66 -4.94 -6.61
CA VAL A 112 -14.62 -6.39 -6.91
C VAL A 112 -15.37 -7.21 -5.89
N ASN A 113 -15.03 -7.03 -4.61
CA ASN A 113 -15.53 -7.84 -3.50
C ASN A 113 -15.98 -7.00 -2.28
N PRO A 114 -16.85 -5.99 -2.44
CA PRO A 114 -17.30 -5.12 -1.35
C PRO A 114 -17.95 -5.90 -0.19
N ASP A 115 -18.58 -7.04 -0.49
CA ASP A 115 -19.25 -7.88 0.52
C ASP A 115 -18.25 -8.45 1.55
N ALA A 116 -16.97 -8.56 1.20
CA ALA A 116 -15.91 -8.99 2.13
C ALA A 116 -15.76 -8.03 3.32
N LEU A 117 -16.17 -6.76 3.16
CA LEU A 117 -16.17 -5.79 4.27
C LEU A 117 -17.01 -6.25 5.46
N ALA A 118 -18.03 -7.09 5.27
CA ALA A 118 -18.88 -7.55 6.38
C ALA A 118 -18.09 -8.27 7.49
N SER A 119 -16.90 -8.80 7.18
CA SER A 119 -16.06 -9.55 8.14
C SER A 119 -15.01 -8.70 8.87
N TYR A 120 -14.89 -7.39 8.58
CA TYR A 120 -13.86 -6.55 9.23
C TYR A 120 -13.97 -6.50 10.75
N THR A 121 -15.17 -6.68 11.27
CA THR A 121 -15.47 -6.61 12.72
C THR A 121 -14.78 -7.70 13.54
N SER A 122 -14.27 -8.75 12.91
CA SER A 122 -13.49 -9.81 13.60
C SER A 122 -12.26 -9.23 14.31
N ARG A 123 -11.56 -8.29 13.66
CA ARG A 123 -10.33 -7.67 14.19
C ARG A 123 -10.31 -6.16 14.07
N ASN A 124 -11.36 -5.53 13.54
CA ASN A 124 -11.38 -4.12 13.13
C ASN A 124 -10.26 -3.77 12.14
N ILE A 125 -9.88 -4.72 11.28
CA ILE A 125 -8.85 -4.55 10.25
C ILE A 125 -9.46 -4.82 8.88
N ILE A 126 -9.12 -3.96 7.93
CA ILE A 126 -9.37 -4.12 6.49
C ILE A 126 -8.01 -4.08 5.80
N ALA A 127 -7.60 -5.18 5.17
CA ALA A 127 -6.37 -5.21 4.39
C ALA A 127 -6.61 -4.66 2.98
N ASN A 128 -5.73 -3.74 2.55
CA ASN A 128 -5.70 -3.24 1.18
C ASN A 128 -4.67 -4.06 0.38
N PRO A 129 -5.04 -4.59 -0.81
CA PRO A 129 -4.15 -5.43 -1.59
C PRO A 129 -2.92 -4.71 -2.15
N ASN A 130 -2.03 -5.49 -2.75
CA ASN A 130 -0.92 -4.96 -3.54
C ASN A 130 -1.42 -4.12 -4.72
N CYS A 131 -0.71 -3.06 -5.06
CA CYS A 131 -1.11 -2.10 -6.11
C CYS A 131 -1.32 -2.77 -7.48
N SER A 132 -0.45 -3.72 -7.84
CA SER A 132 -0.57 -4.47 -9.11
C SER A 132 -1.76 -5.43 -9.07
N THR A 133 -2.03 -6.05 -7.91
CA THR A 133 -3.20 -6.91 -7.72
C THR A 133 -4.51 -6.16 -7.88
N ILE A 134 -4.63 -4.96 -7.27
CA ILE A 134 -5.85 -4.14 -7.37
C ILE A 134 -6.21 -3.88 -8.82
N GLN A 135 -5.25 -3.37 -9.61
CA GLN A 135 -5.46 -3.08 -11.04
C GLN A 135 -5.87 -4.33 -11.82
N LEU A 136 -5.19 -5.45 -11.56
CA LEU A 136 -5.46 -6.73 -12.21
C LEU A 136 -6.88 -7.21 -11.94
N VAL A 137 -7.30 -7.28 -10.67
CA VAL A 137 -8.60 -7.84 -10.33
C VAL A 137 -9.77 -6.93 -10.74
N VAL A 138 -9.60 -5.61 -10.72
CA VAL A 138 -10.61 -4.68 -11.23
C VAL A 138 -10.86 -4.91 -12.72
N ALA A 139 -9.81 -5.13 -13.51
CA ALA A 139 -9.94 -5.43 -14.94
C ALA A 139 -10.54 -6.82 -15.20
N LEU A 140 -10.20 -7.83 -14.39
CA LEU A 140 -10.56 -9.21 -14.65
C LEU A 140 -11.87 -9.68 -14.01
N ALA A 141 -12.30 -9.09 -12.91
CA ALA A 141 -13.49 -9.53 -12.20
C ALA A 141 -14.78 -9.53 -13.05
N PRO A 142 -15.05 -8.53 -13.90
CA PRO A 142 -16.20 -8.58 -14.81
C PRO A 142 -16.14 -9.74 -15.80
N ILE A 143 -14.94 -10.03 -16.32
CA ILE A 143 -14.71 -11.15 -17.25
C ILE A 143 -14.87 -12.47 -16.52
N HIS A 144 -14.30 -12.59 -15.32
CA HIS A 144 -14.39 -13.80 -14.51
C HIS A 144 -15.83 -14.15 -14.12
N LYS A 145 -16.68 -13.15 -13.87
CA LYS A 145 -18.12 -13.34 -13.63
C LYS A 145 -18.87 -13.95 -14.82
N ILE A 146 -18.51 -13.55 -16.04
CA ILE A 146 -19.23 -13.96 -17.26
C ILE A 146 -18.68 -15.31 -17.80
N ALA A 147 -17.36 -15.46 -17.83
CA ALA A 147 -16.68 -16.52 -18.56
C ALA A 147 -15.61 -17.24 -17.72
N LYS A 148 -15.82 -17.43 -16.46
CA LYS A 148 -14.89 -18.04 -15.48
C LYS A 148 -13.45 -18.28 -16.01
N ILE A 149 -12.54 -17.37 -15.70
CA ILE A 149 -11.14 -17.43 -16.11
C ILE A 149 -10.50 -18.69 -15.51
N LYS A 150 -9.76 -19.44 -16.31
CA LYS A 150 -9.04 -20.64 -15.88
C LYS A 150 -7.57 -20.39 -15.58
N ARG A 151 -6.99 -19.41 -16.29
CA ARG A 151 -5.59 -19.06 -16.16
C ARG A 151 -5.36 -17.59 -16.45
N ILE A 152 -4.48 -16.98 -15.66
CA ILE A 152 -3.95 -15.63 -15.84
C ILE A 152 -2.45 -15.76 -16.11
N ASN A 153 -1.96 -15.16 -17.19
CA ASN A 153 -0.55 -14.86 -17.36
C ASN A 153 -0.42 -13.36 -17.40
N VAL A 154 0.33 -12.79 -16.47
CA VAL A 154 0.46 -11.34 -16.29
C VAL A 154 1.93 -10.93 -16.21
N ALA A 155 2.28 -9.86 -16.89
CA ALA A 155 3.55 -9.17 -16.73
C ALA A 155 3.27 -7.74 -16.25
N THR A 156 3.99 -7.29 -15.24
CA THR A 156 3.88 -5.93 -14.73
C THR A 156 5.14 -5.12 -15.03
N TYR A 157 4.96 -3.85 -15.37
CA TYR A 157 6.03 -2.87 -15.52
C TYR A 157 5.79 -1.81 -14.43
N GLN A 158 6.58 -1.91 -13.34
CA GLN A 158 6.33 -1.13 -12.12
C GLN A 158 7.33 0.01 -11.98
N SER A 159 6.80 1.20 -11.68
CA SER A 159 7.59 2.41 -11.41
C SER A 159 8.54 2.24 -10.22
N ALA A 160 9.67 2.95 -10.25
CA ALA A 160 10.58 3.07 -9.11
C ALA A 160 9.88 3.60 -7.85
N SER A 161 8.86 4.44 -8.00
CA SER A 161 8.05 4.97 -6.88
C SER A 161 7.36 3.88 -6.05
N GLY A 162 7.07 2.71 -6.63
CA GLY A 162 6.52 1.56 -5.92
C GLY A 162 7.45 0.99 -4.83
N ALA A 163 8.76 1.26 -4.92
CA ALA A 163 9.74 0.94 -3.88
C ALA A 163 9.96 2.11 -2.88
N GLY A 164 9.15 3.15 -2.98
CA GLY A 164 9.14 4.29 -2.08
C GLY A 164 9.95 5.49 -2.56
N ARG A 165 9.92 6.57 -1.77
CA ARG A 165 10.55 7.87 -2.10
C ARG A 165 12.04 7.75 -2.40
N ARG A 166 12.79 6.97 -1.62
CA ARG A 166 14.24 6.79 -1.80
C ARG A 166 14.59 6.24 -3.18
N SER A 167 13.81 5.29 -3.69
CA SER A 167 14.06 4.70 -5.01
C SER A 167 13.76 5.67 -6.15
N LEU A 168 12.74 6.52 -5.98
CA LEU A 168 12.44 7.59 -6.93
C LEU A 168 13.54 8.67 -6.94
N GLU A 169 14.03 9.08 -5.77
CA GLU A 169 15.13 10.02 -5.64
C GLU A 169 16.41 9.45 -6.26
N LEU A 170 16.71 8.17 -6.02
CA LEU A 170 17.87 7.48 -6.61
C LEU A 170 17.77 7.43 -8.14
N LEU A 171 16.59 7.13 -8.70
CA LEU A 171 16.37 7.18 -10.14
C LEU A 171 16.67 8.56 -10.72
N ASN A 172 16.18 9.63 -10.09
CA ASN A 172 16.43 11.00 -10.54
C ASN A 172 17.92 11.36 -10.50
N GLN A 173 18.62 11.03 -9.39
CA GLN A 173 20.04 11.25 -9.26
C GLN A 173 20.85 10.50 -10.34
N GLN A 174 20.47 9.28 -10.68
CA GLN A 174 21.11 8.50 -11.74
C GLN A 174 20.89 9.09 -13.14
N ILE A 175 19.68 9.61 -13.39
CA ILE A 175 19.39 10.30 -14.67
C ILE A 175 20.25 11.56 -14.79
N GLU A 176 20.31 12.39 -13.74
CA GLU A 176 21.14 13.60 -13.70
C GLU A 176 22.62 13.27 -13.91
N ALA A 177 23.16 12.32 -13.17
CA ALA A 177 24.55 11.87 -13.30
C ALA A 177 24.87 11.35 -14.70
N SER A 178 23.94 10.64 -15.34
CA SER A 178 24.10 10.13 -16.69
C SER A 178 24.16 11.25 -17.74
N LEU A 179 23.39 12.33 -17.53
CA LEU A 179 23.38 13.50 -18.42
C LEU A 179 24.68 14.32 -18.28
N ASP A 180 25.21 14.41 -17.07
CA ASP A 180 26.46 15.15 -16.78
C ASP A 180 27.73 14.36 -17.11
N GLY A 181 27.59 13.08 -17.50
CA GLY A 181 28.73 12.19 -17.80
C GLY A 181 29.49 11.75 -16.54
N SER A 182 28.92 11.88 -15.37
CA SER A 182 29.49 11.40 -14.12
C SER A 182 29.13 9.93 -13.89
N ASP A 183 30.13 9.07 -13.75
CA ASP A 183 29.96 7.68 -13.37
C ASP A 183 29.84 7.57 -11.83
N GLY A 184 28.65 7.27 -11.33
CA GLY A 184 28.42 6.91 -9.95
C GLY A 184 28.49 5.40 -9.75
N SER A 185 29.14 4.94 -8.67
CA SER A 185 28.96 3.54 -8.25
C SER A 185 27.63 3.41 -7.52
N TRP A 186 26.62 2.83 -8.18
CA TRP A 186 25.27 2.70 -7.65
C TRP A 186 25.05 1.29 -7.09
N GLU A 187 24.50 1.20 -5.89
CA GLU A 187 24.12 -0.07 -5.27
C GLU A 187 23.06 -0.80 -6.12
N GLN A 188 22.15 -0.05 -6.74
CA GLN A 188 21.16 -0.54 -7.68
C GLN A 188 20.98 0.46 -8.82
N LEU A 189 21.01 -0.02 -10.07
CA LEU A 189 20.84 0.82 -11.25
C LEU A 189 19.40 0.78 -11.72
N TYR A 190 18.68 1.90 -11.56
CA TYR A 190 17.33 2.12 -12.07
C TYR A 190 17.32 2.80 -13.44
N ALA A 191 18.09 3.88 -13.59
CA ALA A 191 18.08 4.68 -14.81
C ALA A 191 18.49 3.85 -16.03
N PHE A 192 17.73 3.98 -17.11
CA PHE A 192 17.97 3.30 -18.41
C PHE A 192 18.07 1.77 -18.30
N ASN A 193 17.49 1.18 -17.25
CA ASN A 193 17.57 -0.25 -16.97
C ASN A 193 16.19 -0.86 -16.75
N VAL A 194 16.11 -2.17 -16.92
CA VAL A 194 14.93 -2.99 -16.60
C VAL A 194 15.37 -4.06 -15.62
N ILE A 195 14.72 -4.13 -14.45
CA ILE A 195 15.10 -5.05 -13.38
C ILE A 195 14.00 -6.11 -13.25
N PRO A 196 14.25 -7.36 -13.72
CA PRO A 196 13.25 -8.43 -13.69
C PRO A 196 13.17 -9.10 -12.31
N GLN A 197 13.24 -8.29 -11.27
CA GLN A 197 13.12 -8.74 -9.87
C GLN A 197 12.56 -7.60 -9.03
N ILE A 198 11.46 -7.88 -8.35
CA ILE A 198 10.88 -6.99 -7.35
C ILE A 198 10.67 -7.80 -6.07
N ASP A 199 11.26 -7.33 -4.95
CA ASP A 199 11.26 -8.05 -3.68
C ASP A 199 12.17 -9.30 -3.72
N GLU A 200 12.14 -10.11 -2.68
CA GLU A 200 13.00 -11.29 -2.50
C GLU A 200 12.44 -12.51 -3.25
N PHE A 201 13.34 -13.36 -3.75
CA PHE A 201 12.95 -14.64 -4.31
C PHE A 201 12.50 -15.62 -3.22
N GLN A 202 11.44 -16.36 -3.53
CA GLN A 202 10.92 -17.44 -2.71
C GLN A 202 11.55 -18.79 -3.13
N GLU A 203 11.34 -19.84 -2.36
CA GLU A 203 11.86 -21.20 -2.66
C GLU A 203 11.40 -21.73 -4.03
N ASN A 204 10.25 -21.29 -4.51
CA ASN A 204 9.71 -21.64 -5.82
C ASN A 204 10.28 -20.81 -6.98
N SER A 205 11.32 -20.02 -6.75
CA SER A 205 11.98 -19.14 -7.72
C SER A 205 11.14 -17.97 -8.23
N PHE A 206 9.94 -17.74 -7.69
CA PHE A 206 9.19 -16.51 -7.91
C PHE A 206 9.60 -15.45 -6.89
N SER A 207 9.55 -14.18 -7.26
CA SER A 207 9.71 -13.11 -6.30
C SER A 207 8.47 -13.00 -5.41
N LYS A 208 8.64 -12.44 -4.20
CA LYS A 208 7.51 -12.21 -3.29
C LYS A 208 6.46 -11.30 -3.92
N GLU A 209 6.87 -10.32 -4.74
CA GLU A 209 5.95 -9.46 -5.49
C GLU A 209 5.09 -10.25 -6.47
N GLU A 210 5.67 -11.21 -7.20
CA GLU A 210 4.92 -12.10 -8.09
C GLU A 210 3.95 -13.00 -7.33
N MET A 211 4.37 -13.51 -6.17
CA MET A 211 3.51 -14.34 -5.33
C MET A 211 2.34 -13.55 -4.71
N LYS A 212 2.50 -12.25 -4.44
CA LYS A 212 1.37 -11.39 -4.04
C LYS A 212 0.27 -11.40 -5.11
N LEU A 213 0.64 -11.28 -6.39
CA LEU A 213 -0.32 -11.36 -7.50
C LEU A 213 -1.08 -12.68 -7.52
N VAL A 214 -0.41 -13.78 -7.21
CA VAL A 214 -1.05 -15.12 -7.15
C VAL A 214 -2.03 -15.19 -5.99
N TRP A 215 -1.54 -15.05 -4.76
CA TRP A 215 -2.31 -15.31 -3.54
C TRP A 215 -3.45 -14.31 -3.34
N GLU A 216 -3.18 -13.02 -3.58
CA GLU A 216 -4.16 -11.97 -3.39
C GLU A 216 -5.27 -12.04 -4.44
N THR A 217 -4.95 -12.34 -5.71
CA THR A 217 -5.96 -12.54 -6.77
C THR A 217 -6.89 -13.69 -6.42
N GLN A 218 -6.34 -14.83 -5.99
CA GLN A 218 -7.12 -15.99 -5.56
C GLN A 218 -8.05 -15.65 -4.39
N LYS A 219 -7.53 -14.97 -3.36
CA LYS A 219 -8.32 -14.57 -2.18
C LYS A 219 -9.42 -13.59 -2.53
N ILE A 220 -9.13 -12.55 -3.33
CA ILE A 220 -10.11 -11.51 -3.70
C ILE A 220 -11.22 -12.08 -4.60
N LEU A 221 -10.86 -12.93 -5.58
CA LEU A 221 -11.83 -13.56 -6.46
C LEU A 221 -12.50 -14.79 -5.84
N ASN A 222 -12.08 -15.19 -4.64
CA ASN A 222 -12.53 -16.42 -3.96
C ASN A 222 -12.46 -17.65 -4.86
N ASP A 223 -11.35 -17.79 -5.62
CA ASP A 223 -11.11 -18.90 -6.53
C ASP A 223 -9.65 -19.40 -6.39
N TYR A 224 -9.45 -20.35 -5.49
CA TYR A 224 -8.13 -20.90 -5.18
C TYR A 224 -7.62 -21.91 -6.24
N ASP A 225 -8.49 -22.34 -7.16
CA ASP A 225 -8.12 -23.18 -8.31
C ASP A 225 -7.64 -22.34 -9.51
N LEU A 226 -7.77 -21.02 -9.44
CA LEU A 226 -7.34 -20.13 -10.50
C LEU A 226 -5.82 -20.14 -10.64
N LEU A 227 -5.34 -20.54 -11.82
CA LEU A 227 -3.92 -20.56 -12.14
C LEU A 227 -3.44 -19.14 -12.45
N VAL A 228 -2.46 -18.64 -11.70
CA VAL A 228 -1.85 -17.32 -11.95
C VAL A 228 -0.36 -17.48 -12.13
N ASN A 229 0.16 -17.01 -13.26
CA ASN A 229 1.59 -16.91 -13.53
C ASN A 229 1.94 -15.44 -13.73
N ALA A 230 2.78 -14.91 -12.86
CA ALA A 230 3.14 -13.50 -12.81
C ALA A 230 4.63 -13.30 -13.08
N THR A 231 4.95 -12.21 -13.77
CA THR A 231 6.31 -11.69 -13.91
C THR A 231 6.30 -10.22 -13.55
N ALA A 232 7.09 -9.82 -12.56
CA ALA A 232 7.14 -8.45 -12.07
C ALA A 232 8.48 -7.78 -12.43
N VAL A 233 8.41 -6.66 -13.15
CA VAL A 233 9.57 -5.95 -13.66
C VAL A 233 9.57 -4.51 -13.19
N ARG A 234 10.69 -4.03 -12.66
CA ARG A 234 10.91 -2.63 -12.33
C ARG A 234 11.42 -1.89 -13.56
N VAL A 235 10.81 -0.77 -13.87
CA VAL A 235 11.15 0.11 -15.01
C VAL A 235 11.53 1.52 -14.55
N PRO A 236 12.33 2.27 -15.34
CA PRO A 236 12.92 3.56 -14.95
C PRO A 236 11.93 4.73 -15.13
N VAL A 237 10.77 4.64 -14.48
CA VAL A 237 9.74 5.69 -14.46
C VAL A 237 9.25 5.93 -13.05
#